data_eb3efaff1d98361a3860f72b95e27369
#
_entry.id   eb3efaff1d98361a3860f72b95e27369
#
_cell.length_a   1.000
_cell.length_b   1.000
_cell.length_c   1.000
_cell.angle_alpha   90.00
_cell.angle_beta   90.00
_cell.angle_gamma   90.00
#
_symmetry.space_group_name_H-M   'P 1'
#
loop_
_entity.id
_entity.type
_entity.pdbx_description
1 polymer ?
#
loop_
_entity_poly.entity_id
_entity_poly.type
_entity_poly.pdbx_seq_one_letter_code
_entity_poly.pdbx_strand_id
1 'polypeptide(L)'
;MNVYQTIPPYNLSWMKSRTFFNQILKEEAINLIDIGARNTSCEELEPLKDCLNYIGFESDEIEARRLNEKRNADFKSFLVIPKFVGTKAEKIDFNIFKKKGESSKLEPNPYFQEYFGDFFEISETVSIDSVNLDDVLKSNMITPDIIKLDTQGTEFEILNSSPRSLESSLLIESEIEFVQMYKSQKLFYDVCSLLYESGFELLYLNRVFSSSKRFKGESRGQIIFGDALFGKRRDLVKQLSVERKLKYCVMLINYGHIDFAYDIFNENEDLKFHSDSLMEFFKTSFRSEKRSFLQKIKFGLKCQIEKLLYLTLVARKTNGLRSDSDRSWPVR
;
A
#
# COMPACT_ATOMS: atom_id res chain seq x y z
N MET A 1 12.41 1.73 -13.94
CA MET A 1 12.20 0.80 -12.85
C MET A 1 12.12 1.65 -11.61
N ASN A 2 10.91 1.89 -11.09
CA ASN A 2 10.72 2.68 -9.88
C ASN A 2 11.40 1.98 -8.72
N VAL A 3 12.31 2.67 -8.08
CA VAL A 3 13.06 2.16 -6.91
C VAL A 3 12.19 2.14 -5.66
N TYR A 4 11.06 2.83 -5.74
CA TYR A 4 10.05 2.97 -4.71
C TYR A 4 8.86 2.06 -5.03
N GLN A 5 9.06 0.76 -5.10
CA GLN A 5 7.93 -0.14 -5.07
C GLN A 5 7.51 -0.28 -3.62
N THR A 6 6.31 0.14 -3.34
CA THR A 6 5.49 -0.12 -2.19
C THR A 6 5.58 -1.61 -1.79
N ILE A 7 4.71 -2.18 -1.11
CA ILE A 7 4.76 -3.59 -0.69
C ILE A 7 4.96 -4.49 -1.92
N PRO A 8 6.06 -5.27 -2.01
CA PRO A 8 6.34 -6.04 -3.21
C PRO A 8 5.26 -7.10 -3.43
N PRO A 9 4.75 -7.26 -4.66
CA PRO A 9 3.75 -8.27 -4.95
C PRO A 9 4.33 -9.65 -4.60
N TYR A 10 3.59 -10.41 -3.83
CA TYR A 10 3.98 -11.77 -3.50
C TYR A 10 3.88 -12.65 -4.75
N ASN A 11 5.03 -12.97 -5.35
CA ASN A 11 5.11 -13.60 -6.67
C ASN A 11 4.85 -15.12 -6.60
N LEU A 12 3.63 -15.48 -6.28
CA LEU A 12 3.17 -16.85 -6.42
C LEU A 12 2.77 -17.09 -7.88
N SER A 13 3.41 -18.04 -8.53
CA SER A 13 3.19 -18.33 -9.96
C SER A 13 1.73 -18.67 -10.33
N TRP A 14 0.94 -19.12 -9.37
CA TRP A 14 -0.48 -19.44 -9.51
C TRP A 14 -1.41 -18.22 -9.28
N MET A 15 -0.96 -17.13 -8.60
CA MET A 15 -1.73 -15.91 -8.45
C MET A 15 -1.92 -15.14 -9.76
N LYS A 16 -1.29 -15.57 -10.85
CA LYS A 16 -1.50 -14.98 -12.18
C LYS A 16 -2.87 -15.31 -12.79
N SER A 17 -3.65 -16.17 -12.17
CA SER A 17 -5.01 -16.49 -12.62
C SER A 17 -6.00 -15.55 -11.96
N ARG A 18 -6.37 -14.46 -12.63
CA ARG A 18 -7.49 -13.57 -12.27
C ARG A 18 -8.76 -14.39 -11.96
N THR A 19 -8.96 -15.48 -12.64
CA THR A 19 -10.10 -16.40 -12.47
C THR A 19 -10.24 -16.94 -11.06
N PHE A 20 -9.13 -17.14 -10.33
CA PHE A 20 -9.14 -17.70 -8.99
C PHE A 20 -9.88 -16.81 -7.99
N PHE A 21 -9.53 -15.52 -7.94
CA PHE A 21 -10.15 -14.59 -6.99
C PHE A 21 -11.62 -14.32 -7.33
N ASN A 22 -11.96 -14.25 -8.63
CA ASN A 22 -13.35 -14.14 -9.08
C ASN A 22 -14.22 -15.31 -8.63
N GLN A 23 -13.67 -16.53 -8.64
CA GLN A 23 -14.40 -17.72 -8.14
C GLN A 23 -14.70 -17.65 -6.64
N ILE A 24 -13.77 -17.09 -5.85
CA ILE A 24 -13.98 -16.95 -4.40
C ILE A 24 -14.97 -15.83 -4.11
N LEU A 25 -14.84 -14.69 -4.76
CA LEU A 25 -15.64 -13.50 -4.51
C LEU A 25 -17.06 -13.57 -5.10
N LYS A 26 -17.32 -14.50 -6.05
CA LYS A 26 -18.66 -14.70 -6.64
C LYS A 26 -19.34 -13.40 -7.09
N GLU A 27 -18.58 -12.58 -7.84
CA GLU A 27 -19.01 -11.27 -8.34
C GLU A 27 -18.97 -10.11 -7.32
N GLU A 28 -18.75 -10.36 -6.05
CA GLU A 28 -18.51 -9.29 -5.08
C GLU A 28 -17.27 -8.47 -5.46
N ALA A 29 -17.41 -7.15 -5.37
CA ALA A 29 -16.28 -6.26 -5.64
C ALA A 29 -15.57 -5.85 -4.35
N ILE A 30 -14.27 -5.65 -4.44
CA ILE A 30 -13.47 -5.01 -3.41
C ILE A 30 -13.39 -3.52 -3.74
N ASN A 31 -13.77 -2.67 -2.81
CA ASN A 31 -13.69 -1.22 -2.95
C ASN A 31 -12.31 -0.73 -2.48
N LEU A 32 -11.49 -0.32 -3.45
CA LEU A 32 -10.18 0.29 -3.20
C LEU A 32 -10.29 1.81 -3.26
N ILE A 33 -9.93 2.46 -2.18
CA ILE A 33 -9.77 3.91 -2.10
C ILE A 33 -8.28 4.23 -2.17
N ASP A 34 -7.85 4.96 -3.19
CA ASP A 34 -6.45 5.33 -3.42
C ASP A 34 -6.30 6.86 -3.30
N ILE A 35 -5.69 7.32 -2.20
CA ILE A 35 -5.51 8.73 -1.89
C ILE A 35 -4.09 9.14 -2.23
N GLY A 36 -3.94 10.06 -3.19
CA GLY A 36 -2.68 10.35 -3.85
C GLY A 36 -2.50 9.46 -5.10
N ALA A 37 -3.56 9.32 -5.89
CA ALA A 37 -3.69 8.37 -7.01
C ALA A 37 -2.78 8.67 -8.23
N ARG A 38 -1.81 9.58 -8.09
CA ARG A 38 -0.83 9.88 -9.15
C ARG A 38 -0.11 8.61 -9.60
N ASN A 39 -0.09 8.38 -10.91
CA ASN A 39 0.48 7.19 -11.55
C ASN A 39 -0.29 5.88 -11.36
N THR A 40 -1.36 5.83 -10.58
CA THR A 40 -2.19 4.62 -10.33
C THR A 40 -1.34 3.34 -10.13
N SER A 41 -0.32 3.42 -9.28
CA SER A 41 0.57 2.29 -8.99
C SER A 41 -0.13 1.30 -8.07
N CYS A 42 -0.87 0.37 -8.65
CA CYS A 42 -1.51 -0.74 -7.94
C CYS A 42 -0.88 -2.07 -8.37
N GLU A 43 0.47 -2.10 -8.46
CA GLU A 43 1.18 -3.31 -8.89
C GLU A 43 0.92 -4.49 -7.93
N GLU A 44 0.76 -4.21 -6.65
CA GLU A 44 0.46 -5.18 -5.60
C GLU A 44 -0.93 -5.79 -5.78
N LEU A 45 -1.88 -5.02 -6.31
CA LEU A 45 -3.28 -5.43 -6.51
C LEU A 45 -3.56 -5.89 -7.94
N GLU A 46 -2.53 -5.99 -8.81
CA GLU A 46 -2.66 -6.44 -10.20
C GLU A 46 -3.48 -7.73 -10.34
N PRO A 47 -3.30 -8.76 -9.49
CA PRO A 47 -4.09 -9.99 -9.59
C PRO A 47 -5.57 -9.83 -9.26
N LEU A 48 -5.96 -8.74 -8.59
CA LEU A 48 -7.32 -8.47 -8.14
C LEU A 48 -8.08 -7.47 -9.04
N LYS A 49 -7.45 -6.89 -10.06
CA LYS A 49 -8.01 -5.77 -10.83
C LYS A 49 -9.45 -5.96 -11.28
N ASP A 50 -9.78 -7.11 -11.86
CA ASP A 50 -11.15 -7.41 -12.33
C ASP A 50 -12.19 -7.51 -11.19
N CYS A 51 -11.73 -7.62 -9.93
CA CYS A 51 -12.57 -7.62 -8.74
C CYS A 51 -12.61 -6.25 -8.06
N LEU A 52 -11.82 -5.25 -8.52
CA LEU A 52 -11.68 -3.96 -7.86
C LEU A 52 -12.64 -2.91 -8.45
N ASN A 53 -13.38 -2.26 -7.57
CA ASN A 53 -13.89 -0.91 -7.79
C ASN A 53 -12.81 0.06 -7.31
N TYR A 54 -12.13 0.70 -8.24
CA TYR A 54 -11.07 1.67 -7.97
C TYR A 54 -11.65 3.08 -7.85
N ILE A 55 -11.43 3.73 -6.73
CA ILE A 55 -11.80 5.12 -6.48
C ILE A 55 -10.53 5.86 -6.04
N GLY A 56 -9.94 6.61 -6.97
CA GLY A 56 -8.75 7.42 -6.72
C GLY A 56 -9.08 8.86 -6.36
N PHE A 57 -8.23 9.48 -5.57
CA PHE A 57 -8.23 10.94 -5.31
C PHE A 57 -6.90 11.51 -5.76
N GLU A 58 -6.93 12.47 -6.68
CA GLU A 58 -5.75 13.19 -7.19
C GLU A 58 -6.02 14.69 -7.20
N SER A 59 -5.18 15.45 -6.51
CA SER A 59 -5.37 16.91 -6.37
C SER A 59 -5.08 17.70 -7.64
N ASP A 60 -4.23 17.16 -8.53
CA ASP A 60 -3.95 17.74 -9.85
C ASP A 60 -5.09 17.35 -10.83
N GLU A 61 -5.97 18.32 -11.16
CA GLU A 61 -7.12 18.09 -12.04
C GLU A 61 -6.72 17.59 -13.44
N ILE A 62 -5.57 18.03 -13.95
CA ILE A 62 -5.07 17.60 -15.26
C ILE A 62 -4.68 16.12 -15.21
N GLU A 63 -3.98 15.73 -14.14
CA GLU A 63 -3.59 14.34 -13.94
C GLU A 63 -4.81 13.45 -13.68
N ALA A 64 -5.74 13.87 -12.84
CA ALA A 64 -6.99 13.13 -12.60
C ALA A 64 -7.79 12.89 -13.88
N ARG A 65 -7.88 13.92 -14.76
CA ARG A 65 -8.52 13.80 -16.07
C ARG A 65 -7.77 12.80 -16.95
N ARG A 66 -6.45 12.91 -17.02
CA ARG A 66 -5.59 11.99 -17.80
C ARG A 66 -5.76 10.54 -17.35
N LEU A 67 -5.85 10.29 -16.03
CA LEU A 67 -6.07 8.96 -15.48
C LEU A 67 -7.45 8.40 -15.87
N ASN A 68 -8.51 9.21 -15.78
CA ASN A 68 -9.85 8.81 -16.17
C ASN A 68 -9.96 8.54 -17.69
N GLU A 69 -9.26 9.31 -18.55
CA GLU A 69 -9.24 9.11 -19.99
C GLU A 69 -8.53 7.81 -20.39
N LYS A 70 -7.48 7.45 -19.66
CA LYS A 70 -6.75 6.19 -19.88
C LYS A 70 -7.59 4.95 -19.62
N ARG A 71 -8.74 5.10 -18.95
CA ARG A 71 -9.67 4.06 -18.50
C ARG A 71 -9.01 2.69 -18.49
N ASN A 72 -8.54 2.28 -17.34
CA ASN A 72 -7.97 0.95 -17.23
C ASN A 72 -9.13 -0.06 -17.28
N ALA A 73 -9.39 -0.59 -18.47
CA ALA A 73 -10.47 -1.56 -18.73
C ALA A 73 -10.32 -2.86 -17.92
N ASP A 74 -9.19 -3.02 -17.25
CA ASP A 74 -8.91 -4.17 -16.41
C ASP A 74 -9.60 -4.10 -15.04
N PHE A 75 -10.05 -2.92 -14.60
CA PHE A 75 -10.79 -2.77 -13.34
C PHE A 75 -12.29 -3.04 -13.54
N LYS A 76 -12.96 -3.59 -12.53
CA LYS A 76 -14.43 -3.72 -12.54
C LYS A 76 -15.11 -2.36 -12.69
N SER A 77 -14.62 -1.35 -11.95
CA SER A 77 -14.92 0.06 -12.17
C SER A 77 -13.71 0.92 -11.85
N PHE A 78 -13.59 2.08 -12.50
CA PHE A 78 -12.46 2.99 -12.33
C PHE A 78 -12.91 4.44 -12.35
N LEU A 79 -12.62 5.18 -11.30
CA LEU A 79 -12.92 6.60 -11.16
C LEU A 79 -11.80 7.30 -10.38
N VAL A 80 -11.31 8.42 -10.90
CA VAL A 80 -10.41 9.32 -10.18
C VAL A 80 -11.13 10.66 -9.96
N ILE A 81 -11.25 11.07 -8.70
CA ILE A 81 -11.90 12.30 -8.26
C ILE A 81 -10.83 13.38 -8.14
N PRO A 82 -10.98 14.54 -8.84
CA PRO A 82 -10.00 15.62 -8.81
C PRO A 82 -10.16 16.46 -7.53
N LYS A 83 -9.80 15.90 -6.39
CA LYS A 83 -9.90 16.56 -5.07
C LYS A 83 -8.72 16.15 -4.19
N PHE A 84 -8.29 17.09 -3.37
CA PHE A 84 -7.40 16.80 -2.25
C PHE A 84 -8.23 16.24 -1.08
N VAL A 85 -7.82 15.12 -0.51
CA VAL A 85 -8.43 14.60 0.72
C VAL A 85 -7.71 15.20 1.91
N GLY A 86 -8.46 15.87 2.76
CA GLY A 86 -7.98 16.51 3.98
C GLY A 86 -8.91 16.24 5.16
N THR A 87 -8.79 17.04 6.21
CA THR A 87 -9.57 16.85 7.44
C THR A 87 -11.03 17.30 7.32
N LYS A 88 -11.31 18.24 6.42
CA LYS A 88 -12.64 18.81 6.19
C LYS A 88 -12.73 19.46 4.80
N ALA A 89 -13.95 19.78 4.39
CA ALA A 89 -14.20 20.53 3.16
C ALA A 89 -13.85 22.03 3.36
N GLU A 90 -12.76 22.46 2.77
CA GLU A 90 -12.26 23.84 2.82
C GLU A 90 -11.31 24.13 1.66
N LYS A 91 -10.99 25.41 1.44
CA LYS A 91 -9.87 25.80 0.59
C LYS A 91 -8.57 25.74 1.39
N ILE A 92 -7.56 25.14 0.81
CA ILE A 92 -6.22 25.03 1.41
C ILE A 92 -5.17 25.55 0.45
N ASP A 93 -4.06 26.02 1.01
CA ASP A 93 -2.84 26.26 0.25
C ASP A 93 -2.10 24.92 0.05
N PHE A 94 -1.74 24.63 -1.19
CA PHE A 94 -1.06 23.42 -1.60
C PHE A 94 0.24 23.75 -2.33
N ASN A 95 1.34 23.22 -1.86
CA ASN A 95 2.67 23.49 -2.38
C ASN A 95 2.99 22.51 -3.52
N ILE A 96 3.15 23.03 -4.72
CA ILE A 96 3.61 22.28 -5.88
C ILE A 96 5.14 22.33 -5.89
N PHE A 97 5.77 21.16 -5.79
CA PHE A 97 7.21 21.06 -5.78
C PHE A 97 7.74 20.86 -7.20
N LYS A 98 9.02 21.15 -7.44
CA LYS A 98 9.68 20.89 -8.74
C LYS A 98 9.51 19.43 -9.16
N LYS A 99 9.61 18.50 -8.22
CA LYS A 99 9.21 17.10 -8.41
C LYS A 99 7.75 16.95 -7.98
N LYS A 100 6.83 17.03 -8.94
CA LYS A 100 5.38 17.05 -8.69
C LYS A 100 4.85 15.93 -7.79
N GLY A 101 5.49 14.76 -7.79
CA GLY A 101 5.12 13.64 -6.92
C GLY A 101 5.37 13.91 -5.43
N GLU A 102 6.22 14.85 -5.07
CA GLU A 102 6.51 15.23 -3.69
C GLU A 102 5.64 16.41 -3.20
N SER A 103 4.70 16.87 -4.04
CA SER A 103 3.82 18.02 -3.72
C SER A 103 2.94 17.73 -2.51
N SER A 104 2.82 18.68 -1.60
CA SER A 104 2.16 18.51 -0.31
C SER A 104 1.46 19.77 0.18
N LYS A 105 0.47 19.61 1.05
CA LYS A 105 -0.06 20.70 1.87
C LYS A 105 0.98 21.25 2.86
N LEU A 106 1.92 20.39 3.27
CA LEU A 106 2.94 20.75 4.25
C LEU A 106 4.12 21.47 3.61
N GLU A 107 4.82 22.29 4.40
CA GLU A 107 6.10 22.84 4.00
C GLU A 107 7.22 21.82 4.19
N PRO A 108 8.24 21.82 3.30
CA PRO A 108 9.36 20.92 3.45
C PRO A 108 10.14 21.22 4.73
N ASN A 109 10.65 20.20 5.38
CA ASN A 109 11.61 20.36 6.47
C ASN A 109 12.93 20.91 5.90
N PRO A 110 13.45 22.05 6.40
CA PRO A 110 14.68 22.68 5.88
C PRO A 110 15.89 21.72 5.83
N TYR A 111 16.01 20.81 6.81
CA TYR A 111 17.08 19.81 6.82
C TYR A 111 16.99 18.88 5.61
N PHE A 112 15.78 18.42 5.26
CA PHE A 112 15.58 17.59 4.07
C PHE A 112 15.75 18.36 2.78
N GLN A 113 15.30 19.60 2.73
CA GLN A 113 15.49 20.48 1.57
C GLN A 113 16.99 20.69 1.29
N GLU A 114 17.80 20.96 2.31
CA GLU A 114 19.28 21.06 2.17
C GLU A 114 19.91 19.74 1.70
N TYR A 115 19.42 18.61 2.23
CA TYR A 115 20.02 17.30 1.98
C TYR A 115 19.63 16.71 0.62
N PHE A 116 18.36 16.82 0.22
CA PHE A 116 17.80 16.26 -1.02
C PHE A 116 17.66 17.27 -2.16
N GLY A 117 17.90 18.55 -1.89
CA GLY A 117 17.97 19.62 -2.88
C GLY A 117 16.63 19.84 -3.60
N ASP A 118 16.70 19.89 -4.93
CA ASP A 118 15.59 20.34 -5.79
C ASP A 118 14.30 19.55 -5.67
N PHE A 119 14.32 18.33 -5.11
CA PHE A 119 13.11 17.53 -4.91
C PHE A 119 12.08 18.21 -3.99
N PHE A 120 12.59 18.90 -2.96
CA PHE A 120 11.80 19.61 -1.96
C PHE A 120 11.74 21.12 -2.19
N GLU A 121 12.07 21.61 -3.39
CA GLU A 121 11.91 23.01 -3.74
C GLU A 121 10.50 23.30 -4.22
N ILE A 122 9.81 24.21 -3.54
CA ILE A 122 8.46 24.66 -3.92
C ILE A 122 8.59 25.52 -5.17
N SER A 123 7.92 25.14 -6.25
CA SER A 123 7.83 25.92 -7.48
C SER A 123 6.71 26.96 -7.43
N GLU A 124 5.58 26.61 -6.82
CA GLU A 124 4.44 27.50 -6.62
C GLU A 124 3.54 26.98 -5.50
N THR A 125 2.71 27.87 -4.94
CA THR A 125 1.64 27.51 -4.02
C THR A 125 0.31 27.88 -4.64
N VAL A 126 -0.62 26.93 -4.69
CA VAL A 126 -1.95 27.11 -5.29
C VAL A 126 -3.03 26.85 -4.25
N SER A 127 -4.19 27.54 -4.41
CA SER A 127 -5.35 27.27 -3.57
C SER A 127 -6.22 26.19 -4.21
N ILE A 128 -6.44 25.09 -3.50
CA ILE A 128 -7.26 23.96 -3.96
C ILE A 128 -8.36 23.61 -2.97
N ASP A 129 -9.40 22.92 -3.47
CA ASP A 129 -10.48 22.43 -2.63
C ASP A 129 -10.10 21.11 -1.95
N SER A 130 -10.28 21.06 -0.64
CA SER A 130 -10.16 19.87 0.18
C SER A 130 -11.52 19.26 0.46
N VAL A 131 -11.57 17.95 0.63
CA VAL A 131 -12.75 17.19 1.05
C VAL A 131 -12.41 16.26 2.22
N ASN A 132 -13.40 15.92 3.06
CA ASN A 132 -13.23 14.86 4.05
C ASN A 132 -13.60 13.52 3.42
N LEU A 133 -12.81 12.47 3.70
CA LEU A 133 -13.01 11.13 3.13
C LEU A 133 -14.36 10.54 3.54
N ASP A 134 -14.70 10.58 4.83
CA ASP A 134 -15.95 10.04 5.35
C ASP A 134 -17.18 10.67 4.67
N ASP A 135 -17.13 11.98 4.41
CA ASP A 135 -18.24 12.70 3.77
C ASP A 135 -18.40 12.30 2.30
N VAL A 136 -17.30 12.15 1.58
CA VAL A 136 -17.34 11.73 0.16
C VAL A 136 -17.82 10.29 0.05
N LEU A 137 -17.29 9.37 0.84
CA LEU A 137 -17.68 7.96 0.77
C LEU A 137 -19.14 7.78 1.18
N LYS A 138 -19.59 8.48 2.23
CA LYS A 138 -21.01 8.46 2.66
C LYS A 138 -21.94 8.98 1.58
N SER A 139 -21.61 10.12 0.95
CA SER A 139 -22.49 10.70 -0.09
C SER A 139 -22.63 9.82 -1.31
N ASN A 140 -21.64 8.98 -1.59
CA ASN A 140 -21.64 8.04 -2.71
C ASN A 140 -22.03 6.61 -2.30
N MET A 141 -22.40 6.39 -1.04
CA MET A 141 -22.77 5.07 -0.48
C MET A 141 -21.66 4.02 -0.69
N ILE A 142 -20.40 4.43 -0.56
CA ILE A 142 -19.25 3.56 -0.74
C ILE A 142 -18.76 3.10 0.64
N THR A 143 -18.59 1.79 0.81
CA THR A 143 -17.93 1.18 1.97
C THR A 143 -16.54 0.74 1.55
N PRO A 144 -15.47 1.32 2.08
CA PRO A 144 -14.11 0.94 1.71
C PRO A 144 -13.75 -0.46 2.23
N ASP A 145 -13.02 -1.22 1.43
CA ASP A 145 -12.39 -2.48 1.84
C ASP A 145 -10.88 -2.28 2.04
N ILE A 146 -10.24 -1.51 1.16
CA ILE A 146 -8.85 -1.10 1.25
C ILE A 146 -8.79 0.43 1.14
N ILE A 147 -7.99 1.07 2.01
CA ILE A 147 -7.57 2.46 1.84
C ILE A 147 -6.06 2.46 1.64
N LYS A 148 -5.61 3.03 0.53
CA LYS A 148 -4.20 3.30 0.24
C LYS A 148 -3.95 4.79 0.34
N LEU A 149 -2.87 5.18 1.03
CA LEU A 149 -2.48 6.57 1.22
C LEU A 149 -1.00 6.76 0.83
N ASP A 150 -0.80 7.72 -0.05
CA ASP A 150 0.50 8.28 -0.42
C ASP A 150 0.29 9.77 -0.67
N THR A 151 0.20 10.53 0.41
CA THR A 151 -0.26 11.93 0.39
C THR A 151 0.82 12.92 0.80
N GLN A 152 2.05 12.43 0.86
CA GLN A 152 3.23 13.21 1.13
C GLN A 152 3.13 13.98 2.46
N GLY A 153 2.84 13.20 3.53
CA GLY A 153 2.92 13.65 4.91
C GLY A 153 1.60 14.03 5.59
N THR A 154 0.45 13.81 4.94
CA THR A 154 -0.87 14.11 5.53
C THR A 154 -1.69 12.86 5.87
N GLU A 155 -1.08 11.68 5.85
CA GLU A 155 -1.71 10.37 6.05
C GLU A 155 -2.41 10.29 7.43
N PHE A 156 -1.70 10.71 8.49
CA PHE A 156 -2.25 10.70 9.84
C PHE A 156 -3.50 11.56 9.96
N GLU A 157 -3.46 12.81 9.45
CA GLU A 157 -4.57 13.76 9.53
C GLU A 157 -5.80 13.23 8.79
N ILE A 158 -5.61 12.63 7.62
CA ILE A 158 -6.68 12.02 6.83
C ILE A 158 -7.31 10.86 7.60
N LEU A 159 -6.51 9.92 8.09
CA LEU A 159 -6.98 8.77 8.85
C LEU A 159 -7.70 9.19 10.14
N ASN A 160 -7.10 10.12 10.90
CA ASN A 160 -7.67 10.61 12.16
C ASN A 160 -9.00 11.34 11.98
N SER A 161 -9.23 11.97 10.81
CA SER A 161 -10.47 12.67 10.48
C SER A 161 -11.52 11.79 9.78
N SER A 162 -11.23 10.50 9.58
CA SER A 162 -12.07 9.57 8.82
C SER A 162 -12.40 8.30 9.60
N PRO A 163 -12.95 8.41 10.83
CA PRO A 163 -13.18 7.26 11.70
C PRO A 163 -14.17 6.23 11.14
N ARG A 164 -15.17 6.65 10.34
CA ARG A 164 -16.13 5.72 9.71
C ARG A 164 -15.48 4.90 8.61
N SER A 165 -14.62 5.53 7.83
CA SER A 165 -13.83 4.85 6.80
C SER A 165 -12.88 3.83 7.42
N LEU A 166 -12.23 4.17 8.55
CA LEU A 166 -11.39 3.24 9.31
C LEU A 166 -12.21 2.08 9.88
N GLU A 167 -13.34 2.36 10.52
CA GLU A 167 -14.21 1.32 11.09
C GLU A 167 -14.60 0.28 10.04
N SER A 168 -14.96 0.75 8.83
CA SER A 168 -15.42 -0.11 7.75
C SER A 168 -14.30 -0.78 6.97
N SER A 169 -13.07 -0.26 6.95
CA SER A 169 -11.96 -0.84 6.17
C SER A 169 -11.44 -2.14 6.76
N LEU A 170 -10.86 -2.97 5.90
CA LEU A 170 -10.24 -4.26 6.24
C LEU A 170 -8.71 -4.18 6.17
N LEU A 171 -8.17 -3.43 5.21
CA LEU A 171 -6.74 -3.16 5.05
C LEU A 171 -6.50 -1.66 4.89
N ILE A 172 -5.39 -1.20 5.46
CA ILE A 172 -4.83 0.13 5.24
C ILE A 172 -3.40 -0.04 4.74
N GLU A 173 -3.09 0.49 3.57
CA GLU A 173 -1.74 0.63 3.05
C GLU A 173 -1.37 2.10 3.11
N SER A 174 -0.26 2.45 3.75
CA SER A 174 0.13 3.85 3.95
C SER A 174 1.62 4.03 3.79
N GLU A 175 2.02 5.06 3.03
CA GLU A 175 3.35 5.62 3.21
C GLU A 175 3.47 6.13 4.65
N ILE A 176 4.61 5.94 5.25
CA ILE A 176 4.88 6.33 6.64
C ILE A 176 6.33 6.80 6.76
N GLU A 177 6.56 7.79 7.60
CA GLU A 177 7.88 8.35 7.78
C GLU A 177 8.42 8.11 9.19
N PHE A 178 9.73 7.90 9.27
CA PHE A 178 10.46 7.72 10.52
C PHE A 178 11.16 9.00 10.96
N VAL A 179 11.26 9.96 10.06
CA VAL A 179 11.82 11.30 10.30
C VAL A 179 10.95 12.34 9.58
N GLN A 180 10.88 13.55 10.14
CA GLN A 180 10.07 14.60 9.52
C GLN A 180 10.67 15.06 8.20
N MET A 181 10.09 14.64 7.09
CA MET A 181 10.40 15.15 5.75
C MET A 181 9.71 16.49 5.50
N TYR A 182 8.56 16.69 6.09
CA TYR A 182 7.79 17.93 6.10
C TYR A 182 7.68 18.48 7.52
N LYS A 183 7.50 19.80 7.64
CA LYS A 183 7.32 20.46 8.95
C LYS A 183 6.05 19.96 9.64
N SER A 184 6.14 19.66 10.92
CA SER A 184 5.05 19.19 11.76
C SER A 184 4.38 17.87 11.32
N GLN A 185 4.99 17.16 10.39
CA GLN A 185 4.53 15.86 9.92
C GLN A 185 4.44 14.86 11.07
N LYS A 186 3.37 14.10 11.10
CA LYS A 186 3.23 12.94 11.99
C LYS A 186 4.03 11.77 11.47
N LEU A 187 4.55 10.95 12.38
CA LEU A 187 5.50 9.89 12.06
C LEU A 187 4.89 8.50 12.27
N PHE A 188 5.63 7.48 11.85
CA PHE A 188 5.23 6.07 11.92
C PHE A 188 4.54 5.67 13.22
N TYR A 189 5.09 6.08 14.37
CA TYR A 189 4.51 5.71 15.66
C TYR A 189 3.19 6.42 15.96
N ASP A 190 2.94 7.63 15.43
CA ASP A 190 1.66 8.30 15.53
C ASP A 190 0.60 7.54 14.73
N VAL A 191 0.92 7.16 13.47
CA VAL A 191 0.05 6.38 12.59
C VAL A 191 -0.24 5.00 13.17
N CYS A 192 0.80 4.31 13.68
CA CYS A 192 0.63 3.00 14.34
C CYS A 192 -0.28 3.08 15.55
N SER A 193 -0.15 4.11 16.41
CA SER A 193 -1.01 4.27 17.58
C SER A 193 -2.47 4.48 17.18
N LEU A 194 -2.71 5.38 16.23
CA LEU A 194 -4.05 5.66 15.71
C LEU A 194 -4.70 4.39 15.13
N LEU A 195 -3.97 3.66 14.28
CA LEU A 195 -4.51 2.48 13.63
C LEU A 195 -4.71 1.33 14.61
N TYR A 196 -3.82 1.16 15.60
CA TYR A 196 -4.01 0.16 16.65
C TYR A 196 -5.27 0.44 17.47
N GLU A 197 -5.50 1.69 17.87
CA GLU A 197 -6.71 2.12 18.57
C GLU A 197 -7.99 1.95 17.71
N SER A 198 -7.85 2.09 16.38
CA SER A 198 -8.91 1.87 15.40
C SER A 198 -9.13 0.38 15.02
N GLY A 199 -8.43 -0.54 15.69
CA GLY A 199 -8.63 -1.99 15.53
C GLY A 199 -7.80 -2.63 14.42
N PHE A 200 -6.67 -2.05 14.06
CA PHE A 200 -5.72 -2.61 13.11
C PHE A 200 -4.44 -3.07 13.78
N GLU A 201 -3.72 -3.97 13.11
CA GLU A 201 -2.36 -4.39 13.49
C GLU A 201 -1.44 -4.33 12.27
N LEU A 202 -0.16 -4.02 12.50
CA LEU A 202 0.84 -3.96 11.45
C LEU A 202 1.14 -5.37 10.94
N LEU A 203 0.94 -5.59 9.64
CA LEU A 203 1.22 -6.87 8.97
C LEU A 203 2.56 -6.86 8.25
N TYR A 204 2.89 -5.75 7.60
CA TYR A 204 4.11 -5.61 6.81
C TYR A 204 4.67 -4.20 6.85
N LEU A 205 5.99 -4.08 6.75
CA LEU A 205 6.70 -2.81 6.74
C LEU A 205 7.89 -2.89 5.78
N ASN A 206 7.79 -2.16 4.67
CA ASN A 206 8.90 -1.86 3.80
C ASN A 206 9.65 -0.63 4.34
N ARG A 207 10.96 -0.56 4.19
CA ARG A 207 11.77 0.53 4.76
C ARG A 207 12.76 1.06 3.75
N VAL A 208 12.88 2.38 3.69
CA VAL A 208 13.84 3.08 2.84
C VAL A 208 14.87 3.80 3.71
N PHE A 209 16.13 3.61 3.36
CA PHE A 209 17.29 4.17 4.09
C PHE A 209 18.01 5.20 3.23
N SER A 210 18.47 6.28 3.84
CA SER A 210 19.39 7.24 3.23
C SER A 210 20.75 7.18 3.87
N SER A 211 21.78 7.17 3.05
CA SER A 211 23.17 7.28 3.49
C SER A 211 23.68 8.71 3.35
N SER A 212 24.55 9.15 4.26
CA SER A 212 25.16 10.47 4.19
C SER A 212 25.91 10.66 2.87
N LYS A 213 25.64 11.75 2.16
CA LYS A 213 26.38 12.14 0.95
C LYS A 213 27.85 12.47 1.21
N ARG A 214 28.19 12.82 2.45
CA ARG A 214 29.55 13.21 2.87
C ARG A 214 30.42 11.99 3.23
N PHE A 215 29.80 10.85 3.53
CA PHE A 215 30.54 9.63 3.92
C PHE A 215 30.74 8.72 2.70
N LYS A 216 32.00 8.34 2.46
CA LYS A 216 32.40 7.53 1.29
C LYS A 216 32.69 6.06 1.62
N GLY A 217 32.07 5.52 2.65
CA GLY A 217 32.27 4.14 3.10
C GLY A 217 30.97 3.34 3.13
N GLU A 218 31.07 2.07 3.50
CA GLU A 218 29.92 1.23 3.77
C GLU A 218 29.18 1.73 5.02
N SER A 219 27.88 1.89 4.96
CA SER A 219 27.04 2.32 6.07
C SER A 219 25.64 1.75 5.96
N ARG A 220 24.95 1.65 7.07
CA ARG A 220 23.52 1.27 7.08
C ARG A 220 22.64 2.40 6.55
N GLY A 221 23.05 3.64 6.74
CA GLY A 221 22.19 4.79 6.55
C GLY A 221 21.19 4.96 7.70
N GLN A 222 20.35 5.97 7.56
CA GLN A 222 19.23 6.25 8.46
C GLN A 222 17.94 5.82 7.76
N ILE A 223 17.05 5.14 8.46
CA ILE A 223 15.70 4.90 8.00
C ILE A 223 14.95 6.23 7.89
N ILE A 224 14.27 6.46 6.76
CA ILE A 224 13.62 7.74 6.48
C ILE A 224 12.11 7.55 6.36
N PHE A 225 11.67 6.73 5.43
CA PHE A 225 10.27 6.44 5.17
C PHE A 225 10.09 4.97 4.77
N GLY A 226 8.88 4.57 4.55
CA GLY A 226 8.53 3.24 4.06
C GLY A 226 7.05 3.12 3.78
N ASP A 227 6.65 1.91 3.39
CA ASP A 227 5.26 1.57 3.17
C ASP A 227 4.84 0.52 4.19
N ALA A 228 3.71 0.74 4.84
CA ALA A 228 3.18 -0.14 5.86
C ALA A 228 1.82 -0.69 5.45
N LEU A 229 1.62 -1.97 5.67
CA LEU A 229 0.32 -2.63 5.54
C LEU A 229 -0.22 -2.95 6.93
N PHE A 230 -1.42 -2.46 7.20
CA PHE A 230 -2.15 -2.76 8.43
C PHE A 230 -3.41 -3.55 8.10
N GLY A 231 -3.69 -4.58 8.87
CA GLY A 231 -4.88 -5.40 8.73
C GLY A 231 -5.79 -5.33 9.94
N LYS A 232 -7.08 -5.53 9.72
CA LYS A 232 -8.07 -5.60 10.81
C LYS A 232 -7.71 -6.73 11.76
N ARG A 233 -7.74 -6.47 13.08
CA ARG A 233 -7.41 -7.46 14.11
C ARG A 233 -8.38 -8.66 14.08
N ARG A 234 -7.86 -9.84 14.38
CA ARG A 234 -8.61 -11.12 14.33
C ARG A 234 -9.87 -11.13 15.21
N ASP A 235 -9.81 -10.50 16.40
CA ASP A 235 -10.95 -10.41 17.30
C ASP A 235 -12.14 -9.65 16.68
N LEU A 236 -11.85 -8.61 15.89
CA LEU A 236 -12.85 -7.82 15.18
C LEU A 236 -13.34 -8.52 13.89
N VAL A 237 -12.47 -9.28 13.22
CA VAL A 237 -12.84 -10.04 12.00
C VAL A 237 -13.96 -11.03 12.28
N LYS A 238 -14.01 -11.65 13.47
CA LYS A 238 -15.06 -12.62 13.84
C LYS A 238 -16.48 -12.03 13.78
N GLN A 239 -16.60 -10.71 13.94
CA GLN A 239 -17.88 -10.00 13.95
C GLN A 239 -18.34 -9.56 12.56
N LEU A 240 -17.50 -9.71 11.53
CA LEU A 240 -17.80 -9.32 10.15
C LEU A 240 -18.79 -10.32 9.49
N SER A 241 -19.47 -9.85 8.44
CA SER A 241 -20.25 -10.75 7.57
C SER A 241 -19.32 -11.72 6.82
N VAL A 242 -19.90 -12.81 6.32
CA VAL A 242 -19.15 -13.83 5.57
C VAL A 242 -18.47 -13.23 4.33
N GLU A 243 -19.18 -12.35 3.62
CA GLU A 243 -18.66 -11.68 2.42
C GLU A 243 -17.43 -10.83 2.76
N ARG A 244 -17.47 -10.09 3.86
CA ARG A 244 -16.35 -9.25 4.28
C ARG A 244 -15.15 -10.09 4.75
N LYS A 245 -15.39 -11.20 5.44
CA LYS A 245 -14.34 -12.17 5.79
C LYS A 245 -13.70 -12.77 4.56
N LEU A 246 -14.49 -13.13 3.53
CA LEU A 246 -13.99 -13.63 2.24
C LEU A 246 -13.12 -12.59 1.53
N LYS A 247 -13.59 -11.35 1.42
CA LYS A 247 -12.80 -10.25 0.87
C LYS A 247 -11.48 -10.09 1.61
N TYR A 248 -11.51 -10.12 2.94
CA TYR A 248 -10.30 -9.97 3.75
C TYR A 248 -9.32 -11.11 3.51
N CYS A 249 -9.76 -12.37 3.49
CA CYS A 249 -8.91 -13.52 3.15
C CYS A 249 -8.28 -13.38 1.76
N VAL A 250 -9.06 -12.98 0.75
CA VAL A 250 -8.57 -12.78 -0.62
C VAL A 250 -7.50 -11.69 -0.68
N MET A 251 -7.71 -10.57 0.00
CA MET A 251 -6.74 -9.48 0.05
C MET A 251 -5.46 -9.90 0.77
N LEU A 252 -5.56 -10.56 1.92
CA LEU A 252 -4.41 -11.09 2.66
C LEU A 252 -3.60 -12.07 1.82
N ILE A 253 -4.26 -12.99 1.10
CA ILE A 253 -3.60 -13.93 0.19
C ILE A 253 -2.86 -13.16 -0.90
N ASN A 254 -3.50 -12.14 -1.48
CA ASN A 254 -2.88 -11.32 -2.51
C ASN A 254 -1.62 -10.60 -2.03
N TYR A 255 -1.63 -10.08 -0.80
CA TYR A 255 -0.46 -9.48 -0.17
C TYR A 255 0.55 -10.50 0.40
N GLY A 256 0.30 -11.80 0.25
CA GLY A 256 1.21 -12.86 0.68
C GLY A 256 1.07 -13.31 2.13
N HIS A 257 0.11 -12.76 2.89
CA HIS A 257 -0.21 -13.16 4.26
C HIS A 257 -1.13 -14.38 4.30
N ILE A 258 -0.70 -15.46 3.63
CA ILE A 258 -1.50 -16.67 3.43
C ILE A 258 -1.78 -17.41 4.74
N ASP A 259 -0.81 -17.43 5.63
CA ASP A 259 -0.92 -18.01 6.96
C ASP A 259 -1.96 -17.27 7.82
N PHE A 260 -1.96 -15.94 7.76
CA PHE A 260 -2.94 -15.14 8.45
C PHE A 260 -4.36 -15.35 7.89
N ALA A 261 -4.50 -15.39 6.55
CA ALA A 261 -5.76 -15.72 5.90
C ALA A 261 -6.25 -17.13 6.27
N TYR A 262 -5.33 -18.09 6.38
CA TYR A 262 -5.63 -19.44 6.80
C TYR A 262 -6.15 -19.52 8.24
N ASP A 263 -5.54 -18.80 9.14
CA ASP A 263 -6.00 -18.74 10.53
C ASP A 263 -7.41 -18.15 10.62
N ILE A 264 -7.70 -17.06 9.90
CA ILE A 264 -9.04 -16.48 9.80
C ILE A 264 -10.04 -17.50 9.24
N PHE A 265 -9.67 -18.22 8.18
CA PHE A 265 -10.53 -19.25 7.59
C PHE A 265 -10.84 -20.38 8.57
N ASN A 266 -9.85 -20.84 9.34
CA ASN A 266 -10.04 -21.93 10.29
C ASN A 266 -10.84 -21.52 11.54
N GLU A 267 -10.67 -20.29 11.98
CA GLU A 267 -11.35 -19.76 13.18
C GLU A 267 -12.82 -19.38 12.92
N ASN A 268 -13.25 -19.34 11.66
CA ASN A 268 -14.61 -18.94 11.26
C ASN A 268 -15.32 -20.06 10.50
N GLU A 269 -16.17 -20.80 11.21
CA GLU A 269 -16.90 -21.93 10.62
C GLU A 269 -17.81 -21.53 9.45
N ASP A 270 -18.40 -20.32 9.50
CA ASP A 270 -19.21 -19.76 8.43
C ASP A 270 -18.46 -19.68 7.09
N LEU A 271 -17.15 -19.36 7.11
CA LEU A 271 -16.31 -19.35 5.90
C LEU A 271 -16.15 -20.75 5.29
N LYS A 272 -16.03 -21.78 6.12
CA LYS A 272 -15.86 -23.16 5.65
C LYS A 272 -17.07 -23.68 4.86
N PHE A 273 -18.26 -23.24 5.25
CA PHE A 273 -19.49 -23.59 4.53
C PHE A 273 -19.72 -22.82 3.24
N HIS A 274 -19.10 -21.62 3.10
CA HIS A 274 -19.38 -20.72 1.98
C HIS A 274 -18.32 -20.70 0.90
N SER A 275 -17.13 -21.31 1.12
CA SER A 275 -16.04 -21.22 0.15
C SER A 275 -15.24 -22.52 0.00
N ASP A 276 -15.74 -23.42 -0.85
CA ASP A 276 -15.01 -24.62 -1.27
C ASP A 276 -13.69 -24.25 -2.00
N SER A 277 -13.71 -23.20 -2.80
CA SER A 277 -12.54 -22.74 -3.55
C SER A 277 -11.41 -22.28 -2.61
N LEU A 278 -11.75 -21.53 -1.54
CA LEU A 278 -10.77 -21.11 -0.54
C LEU A 278 -10.23 -22.30 0.26
N MET A 279 -11.10 -23.26 0.59
CA MET A 279 -10.68 -24.49 1.26
C MET A 279 -9.73 -25.32 0.37
N GLU A 280 -10.04 -25.46 -0.91
CA GLU A 280 -9.18 -26.17 -1.86
C GLU A 280 -7.83 -25.46 -2.03
N PHE A 281 -7.85 -24.14 -2.11
CA PHE A 281 -6.64 -23.34 -2.14
C PHE A 281 -5.74 -23.64 -0.96
N PHE A 282 -6.23 -23.61 0.27
CA PHE A 282 -5.42 -23.90 1.44
C PHE A 282 -4.91 -25.34 1.44
N LYS A 283 -5.75 -26.34 1.08
CA LYS A 283 -5.32 -27.75 0.95
C LYS A 283 -4.18 -27.93 -0.04
N THR A 284 -4.19 -27.19 -1.15
CA THR A 284 -3.13 -27.28 -2.16
C THR A 284 -1.86 -26.52 -1.76
N SER A 285 -2.03 -25.39 -1.05
CA SER A 285 -0.90 -24.59 -0.54
C SER A 285 -0.09 -25.33 0.53
N PHE A 286 -0.72 -26.24 1.30
CA PHE A 286 -0.05 -27.08 2.28
C PHE A 286 0.77 -28.23 1.69
N ARG A 287 0.61 -28.56 0.43
CA ARG A 287 1.51 -29.53 -0.22
C ARG A 287 2.88 -28.88 -0.34
N SER A 288 3.65 -28.94 0.76
CA SER A 288 5.06 -28.62 0.71
C SER A 288 5.68 -29.57 -0.32
N GLU A 289 5.98 -29.06 -1.50
CA GLU A 289 6.93 -29.73 -2.37
C GLU A 289 8.19 -29.91 -1.52
N LYS A 290 8.48 -31.16 -1.11
CA LYS A 290 9.76 -31.49 -0.54
C LYS A 290 10.78 -31.20 -1.64
N ARG A 291 11.29 -29.94 -1.66
CA ARG A 291 12.31 -29.54 -2.63
C ARG A 291 13.43 -30.58 -2.55
N SER A 292 13.76 -31.19 -3.68
CA SER A 292 14.90 -32.11 -3.74
C SER A 292 16.17 -31.36 -3.31
N PHE A 293 17.18 -32.05 -2.82
CA PHE A 293 18.45 -31.46 -2.42
C PHE A 293 19.04 -30.57 -3.53
N LEU A 294 18.94 -30.99 -4.79
CA LEU A 294 19.38 -30.20 -5.96
C LEU A 294 18.55 -28.93 -6.18
N GLN A 295 17.25 -28.97 -5.91
CA GLN A 295 16.40 -27.76 -5.98
C GLN A 295 16.73 -26.76 -4.87
N LYS A 296 17.08 -27.25 -3.66
CA LYS A 296 17.55 -26.40 -2.56
C LYS A 296 18.89 -25.70 -2.92
N ILE A 297 19.83 -26.43 -3.55
CA ILE A 297 21.10 -25.85 -4.00
C ILE A 297 20.88 -24.81 -5.12
N LYS A 298 20.06 -25.15 -6.15
CA LYS A 298 19.73 -24.20 -7.22
C LYS A 298 19.07 -22.94 -6.69
N PHE A 299 18.17 -23.08 -5.73
CA PHE A 299 17.50 -21.96 -5.08
C PHE A 299 18.51 -21.10 -4.28
N GLY A 300 19.38 -21.71 -3.48
CA GLY A 300 20.42 -20.99 -2.74
C GLY A 300 21.37 -20.21 -3.66
N LEU A 301 21.81 -20.82 -4.77
CA LEU A 301 22.61 -20.18 -5.79
C LEU A 301 21.89 -19.00 -6.46
N LYS A 302 20.60 -19.17 -6.80
CA LYS A 302 19.77 -18.11 -7.37
C LYS A 302 19.67 -16.92 -6.41
N CYS A 303 19.39 -17.15 -5.13
CA CYS A 303 19.34 -16.10 -4.11
C CYS A 303 20.69 -15.37 -3.93
N GLN A 304 21.81 -16.08 -4.00
CA GLN A 304 23.12 -15.46 -3.93
C GLN A 304 23.43 -14.60 -5.17
N ILE A 305 23.09 -15.09 -6.36
CA ILE A 305 23.26 -14.33 -7.62
C ILE A 305 22.36 -13.08 -7.61
N GLU A 306 21.10 -13.20 -7.20
CA GLU A 306 20.20 -12.07 -7.08
C GLU A 306 20.69 -11.05 -6.07
N LYS A 307 21.22 -11.50 -4.92
CA LYS A 307 21.84 -10.62 -3.91
C LYS A 307 23.08 -9.91 -4.46
N LEU A 308 23.90 -10.59 -5.25
CA LEU A 308 25.09 -10.00 -5.87
C LEU A 308 24.69 -8.97 -6.95
N LEU A 309 23.72 -9.30 -7.79
CA LEU A 309 23.17 -8.38 -8.81
C LEU A 309 22.50 -7.17 -8.16
N TYR A 310 21.77 -7.36 -7.07
CA TYR A 310 21.16 -6.27 -6.31
C TYR A 310 22.23 -5.33 -5.75
N LEU A 311 23.26 -5.86 -5.10
CA LEU A 311 24.36 -5.06 -4.54
C LEU A 311 25.14 -4.28 -5.61
N THR A 312 25.30 -4.84 -6.80
CA THR A 312 26.08 -4.20 -7.87
C THR A 312 25.29 -3.22 -8.74
N LEU A 313 24.01 -3.50 -9.00
CA LEU A 313 23.18 -2.71 -9.92
C LEU A 313 22.37 -1.63 -9.20
N VAL A 314 21.81 -1.92 -8.04
CA VAL A 314 20.91 -1.01 -7.31
C VAL A 314 21.71 0.01 -6.51
N ALA A 315 22.81 -0.38 -5.87
CA ALA A 315 23.64 0.54 -5.09
C ALA A 315 24.26 1.67 -5.95
N ARG A 316 24.37 1.49 -7.26
CA ARG A 316 24.91 2.51 -8.19
C ARG A 316 23.88 3.51 -8.72
N LYS A 317 22.57 3.25 -8.60
CA LYS A 317 21.52 4.05 -9.26
C LYS A 317 20.62 4.88 -8.34
N THR A 318 20.77 4.78 -7.03
CA THR A 318 19.74 5.26 -6.09
C THR A 318 20.11 6.51 -5.31
N ASN A 319 21.05 7.34 -5.76
CA ASN A 319 21.41 8.58 -5.06
C ASN A 319 21.60 8.42 -3.52
N GLY A 320 21.94 7.23 -3.05
CA GLY A 320 22.13 6.91 -1.64
C GLY A 320 20.88 6.37 -0.93
N LEU A 321 19.74 6.23 -1.60
CA LEU A 321 18.56 5.58 -1.05
C LEU A 321 18.62 4.06 -1.27
N ARG A 322 18.27 3.28 -0.26
CA ARG A 322 18.23 1.82 -0.29
C ARG A 322 16.94 1.34 0.34
N SER A 323 16.26 0.39 -0.29
CA SER A 323 15.13 -0.32 0.30
C SER A 323 15.59 -1.70 0.79
N ASP A 324 15.05 -2.13 1.91
CA ASP A 324 15.16 -3.49 2.42
C ASP A 324 13.85 -4.28 2.22
N SER A 325 13.11 -3.94 1.17
CA SER A 325 11.91 -4.67 0.80
C SER A 325 12.21 -6.17 0.67
N ASP A 326 11.25 -7.01 1.05
CA ASP A 326 11.36 -8.48 1.10
C ASP A 326 11.55 -9.17 -0.24
N ARG A 327 11.88 -8.43 -1.32
CA ARG A 327 12.24 -9.02 -2.62
C ARG A 327 13.30 -10.12 -2.54
N SER A 328 14.07 -10.12 -1.46
CA SER A 328 15.09 -11.12 -1.17
C SER A 328 14.66 -12.16 -0.14
N TRP A 329 13.42 -12.11 0.36
CA TRP A 329 12.94 -13.17 1.24
C TRP A 329 12.62 -14.41 0.42
N PRO A 330 13.50 -15.39 0.42
CA PRO A 330 13.04 -16.73 0.14
C PRO A 330 12.10 -17.07 1.29
N VAL A 331 10.91 -17.49 0.98
CA VAL A 331 10.08 -18.20 1.93
C VAL A 331 10.97 -19.26 2.59
N ARG A 332 11.34 -19.00 3.86
CA ARG A 332 12.19 -19.90 4.61
C ARG A 332 11.47 -21.21 4.87
#